data_979cdccd518a223e2b4ecbf0b8831b27
#
_entry.id   979cdccd518a223e2b4ecbf0b8831b27
#
_cell.length_a   1.000
_cell.length_b   1.000
_cell.length_c   1.000
_cell.angle_alpha   90.00
_cell.angle_beta   90.00
_cell.angle_gamma   90.00
#
_symmetry.space_group_name_H-M   'P 1'
#
loop_
_entity.id
_entity.type
_entity.pdbx_description
1 polymer ?
#
loop_
_entity_poly.entity_id
_entity_poly.type
_entity_poly.pdbx_seq_one_letter_code
_entity_poly.pdbx_strand_id
1 'polypeptide(L)'
;MGGASRIFTVVFLCAVSRSLALPGDPATQSQASQDSSSSQKTHRKPGQNTRHTTVSEAESASPELTKAEALIQSKNYAEAEPLLRKATETDPANYVAWFDLGFVNNALGKTDDSIAAYRKSVAAKPDVFESNLNLGLQLAKSEQPDAEQFLRAATQLKPTSHVAEGKSRAWISLAHVIESAKPDEAISAYRQAAALQPNDPEPHLAAGFLLEKQNHFSDAESEYKQALAIDPASSDAITGLANIYMRARRFPEAAAELRKLIAAHPELAAAHVQLGRILAADGKPDDAIAELETAAKLAPSDASVQRDLAELYTTAGKPEKAEAEYRALLSSHPNDAELHHELGQAQLRQKKFRDAQQEFLAAVKLKPDLGAAYGDLAFAASENKDYALTLKALDARSKLLHEIPITYFLRASAYDHLHDVKKAATNYHLFLEGANGKYPDQEWQAKHRLIALEPKK
;
A
#
# COMPACT_ATOMS: atom_id res chain seq x y z
N MET A 1 32.04 29.13 -44.14
CA MET A 1 32.53 29.25 -42.77
C MET A 1 31.40 28.91 -41.86
N GLY A 2 31.50 27.80 -41.17
CA GLY A 2 30.40 27.15 -40.49
C GLY A 2 30.00 27.81 -39.18
N GLY A 3 28.73 28.18 -39.08
CA GLY A 3 28.08 28.56 -37.84
C GLY A 3 27.42 27.32 -37.21
N ALA A 4 28.03 26.75 -36.18
CA ALA A 4 27.48 25.68 -35.42
C ALA A 4 26.21 26.17 -34.68
N SER A 5 25.05 25.76 -35.15
CA SER A 5 23.78 25.95 -34.47
C SER A 5 23.82 25.11 -33.17
N ARG A 6 24.04 25.75 -32.04
CA ARG A 6 23.83 25.15 -30.72
C ARG A 6 22.32 25.08 -30.48
N ILE A 7 21.73 23.94 -30.80
CA ILE A 7 20.36 23.62 -30.47
C ILE A 7 20.34 23.32 -28.96
N PHE A 8 19.96 24.31 -28.15
CA PHE A 8 19.63 24.07 -26.74
C PHE A 8 18.26 23.39 -26.67
N THR A 9 18.26 22.19 -26.17
CA THR A 9 17.08 21.38 -25.96
C THR A 9 16.25 21.98 -24.83
N VAL A 10 15.13 22.62 -25.18
CA VAL A 10 14.08 22.93 -24.17
C VAL A 10 13.38 21.62 -23.90
N VAL A 11 13.79 20.95 -22.84
CA VAL A 11 13.01 19.86 -22.28
C VAL A 11 11.72 20.48 -21.75
N PHE A 12 10.60 20.07 -22.31
CA PHE A 12 9.29 20.33 -21.72
C PHE A 12 9.27 19.60 -20.38
N LEU A 13 9.81 20.22 -19.35
CA LEU A 13 9.51 19.88 -17.98
C LEU A 13 8.10 20.43 -17.73
N CYS A 14 7.07 19.71 -18.18
CA CYS A 14 5.90 19.59 -17.36
C CYS A 14 6.41 18.90 -16.08
N ALA A 15 6.84 19.72 -15.14
CA ALA A 15 6.90 19.30 -13.75
C ALA A 15 5.46 19.05 -13.33
N VAL A 16 4.90 17.94 -13.77
CA VAL A 16 3.98 17.20 -12.95
C VAL A 16 4.91 16.69 -11.84
N SER A 17 5.02 17.49 -10.78
CA SER A 17 5.39 16.97 -9.47
C SER A 17 4.30 15.95 -9.13
N ARG A 18 4.39 14.76 -9.73
CA ARG A 18 3.92 13.55 -9.09
C ARG A 18 4.86 13.42 -7.88
N SER A 19 4.43 14.01 -6.78
CA SER A 19 4.85 13.52 -5.48
C SER A 19 4.79 12.01 -5.62
N LEU A 20 5.91 11.33 -5.40
CA LEU A 20 5.91 9.90 -5.11
C LEU A 20 4.75 9.70 -4.16
N ALA A 21 3.67 9.09 -4.63
CA ALA A 21 2.44 8.93 -3.85
C ALA A 21 2.83 8.07 -2.66
N LEU A 22 2.91 8.70 -1.51
CA LEU A 22 3.08 8.00 -0.26
C LEU A 22 1.88 7.06 -0.13
N PRO A 23 2.05 5.79 0.20
CA PRO A 23 0.94 4.90 0.46
C PRO A 23 0.12 5.49 1.62
N GLY A 24 -1.03 6.08 1.31
CA GLY A 24 -1.92 6.61 2.33
C GLY A 24 -2.68 7.90 2.03
N ASP A 25 -2.65 8.44 0.81
CA ASP A 25 -3.46 9.61 0.47
C ASP A 25 -4.82 9.15 -0.10
N PRO A 26 -5.97 9.40 0.59
CA PRO A 26 -7.27 8.85 0.19
C PRO A 26 -7.90 9.50 -1.05
N ALA A 27 -7.21 10.42 -1.74
CA ALA A 27 -7.80 11.20 -2.85
C ALA A 27 -7.53 10.63 -4.25
N THR A 28 -6.84 9.50 -4.42
CA THR A 28 -6.52 8.91 -5.73
C THR A 28 -6.88 7.43 -5.84
N GLN A 29 -7.95 6.98 -5.14
CA GLN A 29 -8.53 5.67 -5.40
C GLN A 29 -9.60 5.77 -6.49
N SER A 30 -9.19 5.77 -7.75
CA SER A 30 -10.03 5.31 -8.85
C SER A 30 -9.31 4.21 -9.60
N GLN A 31 -9.77 2.98 -9.34
CA GLN A 31 -9.63 1.81 -10.20
C GLN A 31 -8.22 1.45 -10.69
N ALA A 32 -7.42 0.88 -9.80
CA ALA A 32 -6.41 -0.08 -10.21
C ALA A 32 -6.79 -1.44 -9.62
N SER A 33 -6.96 -2.38 -10.53
CA SER A 33 -7.36 -3.76 -10.35
C SER A 33 -6.80 -4.46 -9.11
N GLN A 34 -7.68 -5.16 -8.43
CA GLN A 34 -7.43 -6.23 -7.48
C GLN A 34 -6.42 -7.24 -8.05
N ASP A 35 -5.14 -7.16 -7.70
CA ASP A 35 -4.22 -8.30 -7.78
C ASP A 35 -2.86 -8.06 -7.12
N SER A 36 -2.78 -7.31 -6.02
CA SER A 36 -1.54 -7.27 -5.22
C SER A 36 -1.77 -7.31 -3.72
N SER A 37 -2.71 -8.16 -3.29
CA SER A 37 -3.06 -8.34 -1.87
C SER A 37 -2.40 -9.57 -1.23
N SER A 38 -1.11 -9.84 -1.50
CA SER A 38 -0.44 -11.01 -0.89
C SER A 38 0.59 -10.70 0.20
N SER A 39 0.82 -9.45 0.58
CA SER A 39 1.78 -9.15 1.65
C SER A 39 1.23 -8.46 2.91
N GLN A 40 -0.10 -8.44 3.09
CA GLN A 40 -0.71 -7.82 4.28
C GLN A 40 -1.46 -8.79 5.21
N LYS A 41 -1.18 -10.09 5.17
CA LYS A 41 -1.88 -11.05 6.04
C LYS A 41 -0.91 -12.00 6.75
N THR A 42 -0.03 -11.48 7.57
CA THR A 42 0.61 -12.29 8.63
C THR A 42 0.16 -11.90 10.03
N HIS A 43 -0.96 -11.20 10.19
CA HIS A 43 -1.65 -11.28 11.47
C HIS A 43 -2.07 -12.73 11.67
N ARG A 44 -1.38 -13.46 12.56
CA ARG A 44 -1.79 -14.78 12.99
C ARG A 44 -3.28 -14.71 13.33
N LYS A 45 -4.12 -15.35 12.50
CA LYS A 45 -5.54 -15.46 12.79
C LYS A 45 -5.70 -15.98 14.23
N PRO A 46 -6.42 -15.29 15.11
CA PRO A 46 -6.74 -15.85 16.42
C PRO A 46 -7.54 -17.14 16.18
N GLY A 47 -6.96 -18.30 16.42
CA GLY A 47 -7.74 -19.51 16.26
C GLY A 47 -7.04 -20.86 16.17
N GLN A 48 -5.71 -20.96 16.23
CA GLN A 48 -5.08 -22.25 16.02
C GLN A 48 -4.57 -23.00 17.27
N ASN A 49 -4.72 -22.44 18.48
CA ASN A 49 -4.38 -23.18 19.71
C ASN A 49 -5.43 -22.94 20.81
N THR A 50 -6.62 -23.51 20.65
CA THR A 50 -7.49 -23.73 21.81
C THR A 50 -6.84 -24.83 22.65
N ARG A 51 -6.07 -24.44 23.68
CA ARG A 51 -5.66 -25.38 24.72
C ARG A 51 -6.90 -25.71 25.54
N HIS A 52 -7.19 -26.99 25.69
CA HIS A 52 -8.16 -27.47 26.67
C HIS A 52 -7.61 -27.21 28.07
N THR A 53 -8.14 -26.21 28.75
CA THR A 53 -7.93 -26.02 30.20
C THR A 53 -9.05 -26.75 30.91
N THR A 54 -8.72 -27.82 31.63
CA THR A 54 -9.69 -28.52 32.47
C THR A 54 -10.25 -27.58 33.51
N VAL A 55 -11.55 -27.36 33.46
CA VAL A 55 -12.27 -26.60 34.49
C VAL A 55 -12.60 -27.61 35.59
N SER A 56 -11.73 -27.70 36.62
CA SER A 56 -11.98 -28.66 37.70
C SER A 56 -12.74 -27.99 38.85
N GLU A 57 -13.98 -28.32 39.00
CA GLU A 57 -14.61 -28.36 40.34
C GLU A 57 -14.91 -29.84 40.64
N ALA A 58 -14.35 -30.29 41.77
CA ALA A 58 -14.50 -31.66 42.24
C ALA A 58 -15.85 -31.85 42.92
N GLU A 59 -16.95 -31.66 42.14
CA GLU A 59 -18.30 -32.08 42.58
C GLU A 59 -18.91 -33.01 41.50
N SER A 60 -18.95 -34.32 41.82
CA SER A 60 -19.67 -35.41 41.14
C SER A 60 -19.68 -35.35 39.60
N ALA A 61 -18.49 -35.51 38.97
CA ALA A 61 -18.45 -35.75 37.55
C ALA A 61 -19.17 -37.05 37.24
N SER A 62 -20.17 -37.02 36.32
CA SER A 62 -20.78 -38.23 35.84
C SER A 62 -19.78 -39.20 35.22
N PRO A 63 -19.99 -40.52 35.25
CA PRO A 63 -19.07 -41.45 34.60
C PRO A 63 -18.84 -41.18 33.13
N GLU A 64 -19.86 -40.62 32.46
CA GLU A 64 -19.82 -40.19 31.05
C GLU A 64 -18.85 -39.00 30.87
N LEU A 65 -18.93 -37.98 31.75
CA LEU A 65 -18.07 -36.80 31.70
C LEU A 65 -16.60 -37.19 31.93
N THR A 66 -16.29 -37.96 32.96
CA THR A 66 -14.91 -38.45 33.26
C THR A 66 -14.32 -39.23 32.09
N LYS A 67 -15.15 -40.11 31.44
CA LYS A 67 -14.71 -40.86 30.26
C LYS A 67 -14.48 -39.94 29.05
N ALA A 68 -15.35 -38.94 28.86
CA ALA A 68 -15.21 -37.98 27.77
C ALA A 68 -13.93 -37.11 27.94
N GLU A 69 -13.65 -36.65 29.17
CA GLU A 69 -12.40 -35.89 29.47
C GLU A 69 -11.14 -36.72 29.14
N ALA A 70 -11.13 -38.01 29.46
CA ALA A 70 -10.01 -38.91 29.10
C ALA A 70 -9.87 -39.06 27.58
N LEU A 71 -10.97 -39.08 26.81
CA LEU A 71 -10.97 -39.10 25.35
C LEU A 71 -10.53 -37.74 24.77
N ILE A 72 -10.87 -36.62 25.39
CA ILE A 72 -10.39 -35.30 25.00
C ILE A 72 -8.87 -35.22 25.17
N GLN A 73 -8.33 -35.69 26.29
CA GLN A 73 -6.90 -35.73 26.54
C GLN A 73 -6.14 -36.57 25.50
N SER A 74 -6.74 -37.68 25.06
CA SER A 74 -6.22 -38.53 23.98
C SER A 74 -6.57 -38.02 22.57
N LYS A 75 -7.22 -36.88 22.44
CA LYS A 75 -7.70 -36.26 21.17
C LYS A 75 -8.71 -37.08 20.39
N ASN A 76 -9.40 -38.03 21.04
CA ASN A 76 -10.45 -38.83 20.44
C ASN A 76 -11.78 -38.09 20.47
N TYR A 77 -11.89 -36.95 19.79
CA TYR A 77 -13.04 -36.05 19.87
C TYR A 77 -14.35 -36.68 19.35
N ALA A 78 -14.26 -37.50 18.31
CA ALA A 78 -15.45 -38.16 17.74
C ALA A 78 -16.13 -39.14 18.73
N GLU A 79 -15.31 -39.80 19.59
CA GLU A 79 -15.83 -40.71 20.62
C GLU A 79 -16.26 -39.93 21.87
N ALA A 80 -15.67 -38.77 22.16
CA ALA A 80 -16.02 -37.91 23.30
C ALA A 80 -17.38 -37.24 23.11
N GLU A 81 -17.74 -36.82 21.87
CA GLU A 81 -18.95 -36.07 21.58
C GLU A 81 -20.24 -36.75 22.08
N PRO A 82 -20.53 -38.03 21.74
CA PRO A 82 -21.79 -38.68 22.18
C PRO A 82 -21.84 -38.82 23.70
N LEU A 83 -20.71 -39.00 24.39
CA LEU A 83 -20.68 -39.05 25.86
C LEU A 83 -21.02 -37.70 26.48
N LEU A 84 -20.49 -36.62 25.90
CA LEU A 84 -20.78 -35.25 26.36
C LEU A 84 -22.23 -34.87 26.10
N ARG A 85 -22.81 -35.23 24.94
CA ARG A 85 -24.25 -35.05 24.69
C ARG A 85 -25.07 -35.74 25.75
N LYS A 86 -24.78 -37.00 26.08
CA LYS A 86 -25.46 -37.72 27.14
C LYS A 86 -25.28 -37.06 28.51
N ALA A 87 -24.10 -36.58 28.83
CA ALA A 87 -23.84 -35.88 30.09
C ALA A 87 -24.66 -34.57 30.19
N THR A 88 -24.76 -33.78 29.10
CA THR A 88 -25.55 -32.55 29.05
C THR A 88 -27.07 -32.79 29.07
N GLU A 89 -27.55 -33.94 28.58
CA GLU A 89 -28.95 -34.37 28.68
C GLU A 89 -29.29 -34.80 30.11
N THR A 90 -28.35 -35.50 30.79
CA THR A 90 -28.56 -36.00 32.16
C THR A 90 -28.51 -34.84 33.17
N ASP A 91 -27.58 -33.91 33.00
CA ASP A 91 -27.44 -32.73 33.85
C ASP A 91 -27.30 -31.47 32.99
N PRO A 92 -28.39 -30.81 32.60
CA PRO A 92 -28.36 -29.57 31.79
C PRO A 92 -27.78 -28.37 32.53
N ALA A 93 -27.59 -28.42 33.84
CA ALA A 93 -26.92 -27.36 34.63
C ALA A 93 -25.41 -27.48 34.70
N ASN A 94 -24.86 -28.59 34.23
CA ASN A 94 -23.43 -28.86 34.27
C ASN A 94 -22.71 -28.04 33.19
N TYR A 95 -22.14 -26.89 33.60
CA TYR A 95 -21.45 -26.00 32.70
C TYR A 95 -20.16 -26.60 32.14
N VAL A 96 -19.49 -27.55 32.86
CA VAL A 96 -18.29 -28.24 32.40
C VAL A 96 -18.59 -29.14 31.21
N ALA A 97 -19.68 -29.95 31.32
CA ALA A 97 -20.11 -30.80 30.22
C ALA A 97 -20.46 -30.00 28.95
N TRP A 98 -21.13 -28.87 29.09
CA TRP A 98 -21.39 -27.95 27.99
C TRP A 98 -20.13 -27.30 27.43
N PHE A 99 -19.19 -26.90 28.28
CA PHE A 99 -17.89 -26.35 27.85
C PHE A 99 -17.12 -27.36 27.03
N ASP A 100 -16.98 -28.60 27.53
CA ASP A 100 -16.26 -29.68 26.85
C ASP A 100 -16.93 -30.06 25.51
N LEU A 101 -18.27 -30.10 25.49
CA LEU A 101 -19.00 -30.31 24.24
C LEU A 101 -18.74 -29.19 23.22
N GLY A 102 -18.70 -27.93 23.67
CA GLY A 102 -18.29 -26.79 22.83
C GLY A 102 -16.91 -26.94 22.28
N PHE A 103 -15.93 -27.34 23.11
CA PHE A 103 -14.57 -27.59 22.72
C PHE A 103 -14.43 -28.71 21.68
N VAL A 104 -15.07 -29.85 21.94
CA VAL A 104 -15.08 -31.03 21.04
C VAL A 104 -15.72 -30.68 19.70
N ASN A 105 -16.86 -30.00 19.70
CA ASN A 105 -17.54 -29.58 18.47
C ASN A 105 -16.64 -28.61 17.65
N ASN A 106 -15.93 -27.69 18.30
CA ASN A 106 -14.97 -26.84 17.62
C ASN A 106 -13.83 -27.66 16.99
N ALA A 107 -13.28 -28.63 17.72
CA ALA A 107 -12.23 -29.51 17.20
C ALA A 107 -12.70 -30.38 16.02
N LEU A 108 -13.98 -30.74 15.98
CA LEU A 108 -14.62 -31.46 14.89
C LEU A 108 -15.09 -30.55 13.73
N GLY A 109 -14.86 -29.24 13.82
CA GLY A 109 -15.29 -28.26 12.80
C GLY A 109 -16.80 -27.93 12.81
N LYS A 110 -17.52 -28.34 13.83
CA LYS A 110 -18.96 -28.11 14.00
C LYS A 110 -19.18 -26.75 14.68
N THR A 111 -19.00 -25.67 13.95
CA THR A 111 -18.95 -24.29 14.51
C THR A 111 -20.25 -23.90 15.21
N ASP A 112 -21.41 -24.12 14.60
CA ASP A 112 -22.71 -23.74 15.17
C ASP A 112 -23.02 -24.52 16.44
N ASP A 113 -22.76 -25.83 16.44
CA ASP A 113 -22.92 -26.70 17.62
C ASP A 113 -21.97 -26.26 18.74
N SER A 114 -20.76 -25.88 18.40
CA SER A 114 -19.77 -25.35 19.36
C SER A 114 -20.28 -24.06 20.03
N ILE A 115 -20.76 -23.11 19.24
CA ILE A 115 -21.29 -21.83 19.76
C ILE A 115 -22.52 -22.12 20.64
N ALA A 116 -23.44 -23.00 20.22
CA ALA A 116 -24.59 -23.35 21.00
C ALA A 116 -24.22 -23.98 22.35
N ALA A 117 -23.26 -24.89 22.37
CA ALA A 117 -22.77 -25.53 23.60
C ALA A 117 -22.07 -24.51 24.52
N TYR A 118 -21.19 -23.65 24.01
CA TYR A 118 -20.57 -22.60 24.82
C TYR A 118 -21.60 -21.60 25.39
N ARG A 119 -22.65 -21.23 24.63
CA ARG A 119 -23.73 -20.40 25.15
C ARG A 119 -24.46 -21.08 26.33
N LYS A 120 -24.67 -22.39 26.26
CA LYS A 120 -25.26 -23.16 27.38
C LYS A 120 -24.30 -23.18 28.59
N SER A 121 -23.00 -23.36 28.37
CA SER A 121 -22.01 -23.29 29.45
C SER A 121 -22.02 -21.93 30.17
N VAL A 122 -22.00 -20.81 29.40
CA VAL A 122 -22.07 -19.46 29.97
C VAL A 122 -23.42 -19.21 30.67
N ALA A 123 -24.53 -19.71 30.12
CA ALA A 123 -25.85 -19.57 30.75
C ALA A 123 -25.94 -20.33 32.08
N ALA A 124 -25.31 -21.50 32.18
CA ALA A 124 -25.28 -22.30 33.41
C ALA A 124 -24.38 -21.67 34.48
N LYS A 125 -23.22 -21.11 34.06
CA LYS A 125 -22.28 -20.45 34.97
C LYS A 125 -21.58 -19.26 34.26
N PRO A 126 -22.12 -18.01 34.43
CA PRO A 126 -21.64 -16.83 33.69
C PRO A 126 -20.24 -16.31 34.05
N ASP A 127 -19.74 -16.66 35.24
CA ASP A 127 -18.48 -16.20 35.81
C ASP A 127 -17.29 -17.10 35.49
N VAL A 128 -17.41 -17.99 34.49
CA VAL A 128 -16.31 -18.84 34.03
C VAL A 128 -15.55 -18.13 32.90
N PHE A 129 -14.28 -17.86 33.14
CA PHE A 129 -13.37 -17.21 32.19
C PHE A 129 -13.30 -17.98 30.86
N GLU A 130 -13.03 -19.29 30.92
CA GLU A 130 -12.79 -20.16 29.77
C GLU A 130 -14.03 -20.25 28.86
N SER A 131 -15.23 -20.33 29.46
CA SER A 131 -16.50 -20.37 28.71
C SER A 131 -16.73 -19.05 27.96
N ASN A 132 -16.56 -17.91 28.64
CA ASN A 132 -16.71 -16.60 28.00
C ASN A 132 -15.65 -16.35 26.91
N LEU A 133 -14.38 -16.67 27.17
CA LEU A 133 -13.31 -16.50 26.18
C LEU A 133 -13.57 -17.35 24.93
N ASN A 134 -13.87 -18.66 25.10
CA ASN A 134 -14.04 -19.54 23.95
C ASN A 134 -15.33 -19.23 23.16
N LEU A 135 -16.41 -18.84 23.84
CA LEU A 135 -17.61 -18.35 23.17
C LEU A 135 -17.30 -17.09 22.36
N GLY A 136 -16.66 -16.10 22.97
CA GLY A 136 -16.29 -14.86 22.30
C GLY A 136 -15.38 -15.08 21.08
N LEU A 137 -14.40 -15.99 21.18
CA LEU A 137 -13.52 -16.37 20.08
C LEU A 137 -14.29 -17.05 18.92
N GLN A 138 -15.23 -17.96 19.22
CA GLN A 138 -16.02 -18.61 18.17
C GLN A 138 -16.98 -17.62 17.48
N LEU A 139 -17.59 -16.73 18.25
CA LEU A 139 -18.44 -15.67 17.71
C LEU A 139 -17.66 -14.70 16.84
N ALA A 140 -16.47 -14.28 17.27
CA ALA A 140 -15.59 -13.42 16.49
C ALA A 140 -15.17 -14.08 15.16
N LYS A 141 -14.81 -15.37 15.20
CA LYS A 141 -14.46 -16.15 14.00
C LYS A 141 -15.63 -16.25 13.01
N SER A 142 -16.85 -16.25 13.51
CA SER A 142 -18.10 -16.31 12.73
C SER A 142 -18.69 -14.92 12.46
N GLU A 143 -17.95 -13.86 12.73
CA GLU A 143 -18.33 -12.44 12.53
C GLU A 143 -19.67 -12.07 13.22
N GLN A 144 -19.98 -12.72 14.33
CA GLN A 144 -21.21 -12.45 15.07
C GLN A 144 -21.05 -11.25 16.01
N PRO A 145 -22.05 -10.33 16.05
CA PRO A 145 -21.91 -9.03 16.72
C PRO A 145 -21.79 -9.09 18.25
N ASP A 146 -22.22 -10.17 18.86
CA ASP A 146 -22.18 -10.36 20.33
C ASP A 146 -20.83 -10.91 20.85
N ALA A 147 -19.84 -11.12 19.96
CA ALA A 147 -18.49 -11.52 20.33
C ALA A 147 -17.86 -10.56 21.36
N GLU A 148 -18.03 -9.24 21.17
CA GLU A 148 -17.52 -8.20 22.06
C GLU A 148 -17.98 -8.41 23.51
N GLN A 149 -19.25 -8.72 23.72
CA GLN A 149 -19.85 -8.89 25.06
C GLN A 149 -19.12 -9.98 25.85
N PHE A 150 -18.88 -11.13 25.26
CA PHE A 150 -18.28 -12.28 25.94
C PHE A 150 -16.77 -12.10 26.12
N LEU A 151 -16.07 -11.46 25.17
CA LEU A 151 -14.66 -11.13 25.33
C LEU A 151 -14.45 -10.09 26.43
N ARG A 152 -15.32 -9.08 26.56
CA ARG A 152 -15.31 -8.15 27.70
C ARG A 152 -15.51 -8.86 29.02
N ALA A 153 -16.48 -9.77 29.11
CA ALA A 153 -16.68 -10.57 30.32
C ALA A 153 -15.40 -11.35 30.67
N ALA A 154 -14.77 -11.99 29.69
CA ALA A 154 -13.50 -12.71 29.90
C ALA A 154 -12.39 -11.80 30.44
N THR A 155 -12.25 -10.54 29.98
CA THR A 155 -11.21 -9.63 30.52
C THR A 155 -11.40 -9.31 32.00
N GLN A 156 -12.60 -9.42 32.53
CA GLN A 156 -12.90 -9.17 33.95
C GLN A 156 -12.76 -10.42 34.84
N LEU A 157 -12.92 -11.59 34.25
CA LEU A 157 -12.89 -12.88 34.97
C LEU A 157 -11.43 -13.36 35.15
N LYS A 158 -11.24 -14.30 36.09
CA LYS A 158 -9.91 -14.88 36.36
C LYS A 158 -9.82 -16.26 35.71
N PRO A 159 -8.77 -16.51 34.87
CA PRO A 159 -8.50 -17.84 34.35
C PRO A 159 -8.22 -18.87 35.44
N THR A 160 -8.57 -20.12 35.21
CA THR A 160 -8.28 -21.23 36.15
C THR A 160 -6.79 -21.59 36.17
N SER A 161 -6.07 -21.37 35.09
CA SER A 161 -4.65 -21.60 34.94
C SER A 161 -3.99 -20.55 34.05
N HIS A 162 -2.65 -20.41 34.10
CA HIS A 162 -1.91 -19.48 33.22
C HIS A 162 -2.50 -18.07 33.16
N VAL A 163 -2.75 -17.49 34.30
CA VAL A 163 -3.57 -16.28 34.48
C VAL A 163 -3.13 -15.13 33.60
N ALA A 164 -1.83 -14.85 33.52
CA ALA A 164 -1.32 -13.75 32.67
C ALA A 164 -1.52 -14.01 31.18
N GLU A 165 -1.20 -15.24 30.71
CA GLU A 165 -1.37 -15.66 29.32
C GLU A 165 -2.86 -15.64 28.91
N GLY A 166 -3.75 -16.22 29.74
CA GLY A 166 -5.18 -16.24 29.49
C GLY A 166 -5.78 -14.83 29.39
N LYS A 167 -5.45 -13.97 30.34
CA LYS A 167 -5.89 -12.57 30.36
C LYS A 167 -5.37 -11.77 29.18
N SER A 168 -4.08 -11.90 28.84
CA SER A 168 -3.50 -11.26 27.66
C SER A 168 -4.26 -11.66 26.39
N ARG A 169 -4.51 -12.96 26.22
CA ARG A 169 -5.30 -13.47 25.09
C ARG A 169 -6.72 -12.89 25.03
N ALA A 170 -7.40 -12.75 26.16
CA ALA A 170 -8.72 -12.13 26.20
C ALA A 170 -8.68 -10.66 25.76
N TRP A 171 -7.67 -9.90 26.21
CA TRP A 171 -7.48 -8.51 25.83
C TRP A 171 -7.14 -8.35 24.34
N ILE A 172 -6.24 -9.18 23.79
CA ILE A 172 -5.90 -9.16 22.35
C ILE A 172 -7.15 -9.48 21.51
N SER A 173 -7.90 -10.53 21.92
CA SER A 173 -9.11 -10.93 21.18
C SER A 173 -10.21 -9.87 21.23
N LEU A 174 -10.37 -9.20 22.36
CA LEU A 174 -11.28 -8.06 22.48
C LEU A 174 -10.85 -6.93 21.55
N ALA A 175 -9.56 -6.56 21.61
CA ALA A 175 -9.00 -5.50 20.78
C ALA A 175 -9.26 -5.73 19.29
N HIS A 176 -8.98 -6.93 18.78
CA HIS A 176 -9.24 -7.29 17.37
C HIS A 176 -10.72 -7.14 16.96
N VAL A 177 -11.64 -7.48 17.84
CA VAL A 177 -13.09 -7.37 17.54
C VAL A 177 -13.54 -5.91 17.47
N ILE A 178 -12.97 -5.05 18.33
CA ILE A 178 -13.42 -3.66 18.45
C ILE A 178 -12.57 -2.66 17.63
N GLU A 179 -11.42 -3.06 17.06
CA GLU A 179 -10.45 -2.15 16.45
C GLU A 179 -11.01 -1.26 15.34
N SER A 180 -11.95 -1.78 14.55
CA SER A 180 -12.56 -1.01 13.47
C SER A 180 -13.57 0.02 13.96
N ALA A 181 -14.32 -0.30 15.03
CA ALA A 181 -15.38 0.55 15.54
C ALA A 181 -14.92 1.47 16.68
N LYS A 182 -13.95 1.00 17.47
CA LYS A 182 -13.47 1.66 18.72
C LYS A 182 -11.94 1.58 18.81
N PRO A 183 -11.19 2.20 17.87
CA PRO A 183 -9.75 2.00 17.77
C PRO A 183 -8.99 2.45 19.00
N ASP A 184 -9.40 3.53 19.69
CA ASP A 184 -8.72 4.00 20.92
C ASP A 184 -8.88 3.00 22.07
N GLU A 185 -10.04 2.38 22.16
CA GLU A 185 -10.28 1.33 23.15
C GLU A 185 -9.49 0.05 22.81
N ALA A 186 -9.38 -0.28 21.53
CA ALA A 186 -8.55 -1.40 21.06
C ALA A 186 -7.07 -1.18 21.39
N ILE A 187 -6.53 0.02 21.17
CA ILE A 187 -5.15 0.37 21.57
C ILE A 187 -4.96 0.18 23.07
N SER A 188 -5.93 0.65 23.88
CA SER A 188 -5.88 0.47 25.32
C SER A 188 -5.88 -1.01 25.72
N ALA A 189 -6.68 -1.83 25.04
CA ALA A 189 -6.75 -3.27 25.26
C ALA A 189 -5.44 -3.99 24.87
N TYR A 190 -4.82 -3.61 23.75
CA TYR A 190 -3.49 -4.12 23.38
C TYR A 190 -2.43 -3.77 24.42
N ARG A 191 -2.44 -2.54 24.96
CA ARG A 191 -1.53 -2.14 26.04
C ARG A 191 -1.75 -2.94 27.33
N GLN A 192 -3.00 -3.30 27.66
CA GLN A 192 -3.28 -4.20 28.79
C GLN A 192 -2.71 -5.61 28.54
N ALA A 193 -2.79 -6.10 27.31
CA ALA A 193 -2.21 -7.38 26.94
C ALA A 193 -0.68 -7.36 27.03
N ALA A 194 -0.02 -6.31 26.53
CA ALA A 194 1.42 -6.11 26.61
C ALA A 194 1.92 -6.08 28.07
N ALA A 195 1.19 -5.39 28.95
CA ALA A 195 1.53 -5.35 30.39
C ALA A 195 1.47 -6.73 31.07
N LEU A 196 0.59 -7.62 30.59
CA LEU A 196 0.46 -9.00 31.10
C LEU A 196 1.49 -9.95 30.51
N GLN A 197 1.93 -9.71 29.28
CA GLN A 197 2.92 -10.50 28.56
C GLN A 197 4.03 -9.60 27.98
N PRO A 198 4.97 -9.11 28.80
CA PRO A 198 5.97 -8.14 28.36
C PRO A 198 6.96 -8.66 27.29
N ASN A 199 7.00 -9.97 27.05
CA ASN A 199 7.86 -10.60 26.05
C ASN A 199 7.09 -10.97 24.76
N ASP A 200 5.83 -10.54 24.63
CA ASP A 200 5.05 -10.73 23.42
C ASP A 200 5.04 -9.44 22.60
N PRO A 201 5.65 -9.40 21.39
CA PRO A 201 5.68 -8.21 20.54
C PRO A 201 4.33 -7.90 19.88
N GLU A 202 3.42 -8.89 19.76
CA GLU A 202 2.17 -8.76 19.01
C GLU A 202 1.29 -7.59 19.47
N PRO A 203 1.05 -7.37 20.79
CA PRO A 203 0.23 -6.25 21.23
C PRO A 203 0.82 -4.88 20.87
N HIS A 204 2.14 -4.74 20.94
CA HIS A 204 2.82 -3.51 20.55
C HIS A 204 2.74 -3.25 19.05
N LEU A 205 2.89 -4.30 18.24
CA LEU A 205 2.72 -4.21 16.76
C LEU A 205 1.31 -3.76 16.40
N ALA A 206 0.29 -4.39 16.99
CA ALA A 206 -1.10 -4.08 16.70
C ALA A 206 -1.47 -2.66 17.16
N ALA A 207 -1.02 -2.24 18.35
CA ALA A 207 -1.23 -0.87 18.83
C ALA A 207 -0.52 0.15 17.93
N GLY A 208 0.74 -0.11 17.54
CA GLY A 208 1.50 0.72 16.61
C GLY A 208 0.81 0.90 15.28
N PHE A 209 0.30 -0.17 14.69
CA PHE A 209 -0.44 -0.13 13.42
C PHE A 209 -1.73 0.73 13.53
N LEU A 210 -2.51 0.57 14.60
CA LEU A 210 -3.72 1.37 14.80
C LEU A 210 -3.40 2.86 15.00
N LEU A 211 -2.35 3.18 15.75
CA LEU A 211 -1.88 4.55 15.97
C LEU A 211 -1.38 5.18 14.66
N GLU A 212 -0.64 4.42 13.85
CA GLU A 212 -0.21 4.87 12.51
C GLU A 212 -1.42 5.19 11.62
N LYS A 213 -2.41 4.32 11.60
CA LYS A 213 -3.66 4.51 10.86
C LYS A 213 -4.45 5.76 11.29
N GLN A 214 -4.35 6.11 12.59
CA GLN A 214 -4.93 7.35 13.15
C GLN A 214 -4.03 8.58 12.96
N ASN A 215 -2.85 8.44 12.32
CA ASN A 215 -1.82 9.47 12.19
C ASN A 215 -1.18 9.93 13.53
N HIS A 216 -1.29 9.13 14.57
CA HIS A 216 -0.60 9.35 15.84
C HIS A 216 0.83 8.81 15.78
N PHE A 217 1.64 9.38 14.87
CA PHE A 217 2.95 8.85 14.48
C PHE A 217 3.96 8.76 15.63
N SER A 218 3.95 9.69 16.58
CA SER A 218 4.84 9.66 17.73
C SER A 218 4.58 8.47 18.64
N ASP A 219 3.30 8.17 18.88
CA ASP A 219 2.91 7.07 19.74
C ASP A 219 3.12 5.73 18.99
N ALA A 220 2.83 5.68 17.69
CA ALA A 220 3.12 4.52 16.86
C ALA A 220 4.62 4.20 16.82
N GLU A 221 5.50 5.22 16.67
CA GLU A 221 6.96 5.05 16.75
C GLU A 221 7.37 4.41 18.10
N SER A 222 6.75 4.84 19.21
CA SER A 222 7.03 4.28 20.53
C SER A 222 6.63 2.80 20.62
N GLU A 223 5.43 2.44 20.13
CA GLU A 223 4.94 1.07 20.16
C GLU A 223 5.81 0.14 19.28
N TYR A 224 6.14 0.55 18.05
CA TYR A 224 7.02 -0.23 17.19
C TYR A 224 8.42 -0.43 17.77
N LYS A 225 8.98 0.58 18.44
CA LYS A 225 10.26 0.43 19.15
C LYS A 225 10.19 -0.56 20.31
N GLN A 226 9.06 -0.62 21.02
CA GLN A 226 8.85 -1.63 22.05
C GLN A 226 8.76 -3.03 21.44
N ALA A 227 8.06 -3.19 20.32
CA ALA A 227 8.02 -4.45 19.59
C ALA A 227 9.43 -4.90 19.17
N LEU A 228 10.27 -3.99 18.63
CA LEU A 228 11.66 -4.29 18.24
C LEU A 228 12.59 -4.56 19.41
N ALA A 229 12.31 -4.03 20.59
CA ALA A 229 13.07 -4.37 21.80
C ALA A 229 12.84 -5.83 22.22
N ILE A 230 11.67 -6.39 21.88
CA ILE A 230 11.30 -7.78 22.14
C ILE A 230 11.74 -8.70 20.99
N ASP A 231 11.41 -8.33 19.77
CA ASP A 231 11.81 -9.03 18.53
C ASP A 231 12.55 -8.08 17.57
N PRO A 232 13.88 -8.02 17.62
CA PRO A 232 14.68 -7.14 16.77
C PRO A 232 14.61 -7.46 15.28
N ALA A 233 14.09 -8.62 14.89
CA ALA A 233 13.94 -9.05 13.52
C ALA A 233 12.50 -8.88 12.98
N SER A 234 11.60 -8.27 13.75
CA SER A 234 10.22 -8.06 13.36
C SER A 234 10.12 -7.21 12.08
N SER A 235 9.79 -7.83 10.96
CA SER A 235 9.59 -7.17 9.67
C SER A 235 8.51 -6.08 9.74
N ASP A 236 7.43 -6.36 10.47
CA ASP A 236 6.29 -5.45 10.57
C ASP A 236 6.65 -4.18 11.34
N ALA A 237 7.37 -4.33 12.46
CA ALA A 237 7.83 -3.18 13.24
C ALA A 237 8.85 -2.33 12.48
N ILE A 238 9.81 -2.97 11.80
CA ILE A 238 10.81 -2.27 10.97
C ILE A 238 10.12 -1.50 9.84
N THR A 239 9.19 -2.14 9.15
CA THR A 239 8.43 -1.52 8.07
C THR A 239 7.57 -0.35 8.57
N GLY A 240 6.87 -0.52 9.69
CA GLY A 240 6.10 0.55 10.32
C GLY A 240 6.96 1.75 10.69
N LEU A 241 8.12 1.53 11.34
CA LEU A 241 9.07 2.61 11.64
C LEU A 241 9.61 3.29 10.38
N ALA A 242 9.98 2.52 9.36
CA ALA A 242 10.47 3.08 8.10
C ALA A 242 9.41 3.97 7.43
N ASN A 243 8.14 3.57 7.46
CA ASN A 243 7.02 4.37 6.94
C ASN A 243 6.85 5.67 7.73
N ILE A 244 6.87 5.61 9.06
CA ILE A 244 6.76 6.80 9.92
C ILE A 244 7.93 7.76 9.65
N TYR A 245 9.16 7.26 9.60
CA TYR A 245 10.33 8.08 9.32
C TYR A 245 10.30 8.69 7.93
N MET A 246 9.84 7.95 6.92
CA MET A 246 9.66 8.46 5.55
C MET A 246 8.67 9.63 5.52
N ARG A 247 7.50 9.49 6.17
CA ARG A 247 6.50 10.57 6.29
C ARG A 247 7.05 11.80 7.02
N ALA A 248 7.87 11.59 8.04
CA ALA A 248 8.55 12.65 8.79
C ALA A 248 9.78 13.23 8.05
N ARG A 249 10.09 12.76 6.83
CA ARG A 249 11.30 13.06 6.06
C ARG A 249 12.61 12.74 6.79
N ARG A 250 12.56 11.81 7.71
CA ARG A 250 13.73 11.27 8.43
C ARG A 250 14.31 10.10 7.64
N PHE A 251 14.71 10.39 6.38
CA PHE A 251 15.15 9.38 5.43
C PHE A 251 16.37 8.55 5.89
N PRO A 252 17.39 9.13 6.54
CA PRO A 252 18.53 8.33 7.03
C PRO A 252 18.11 7.27 8.07
N GLU A 253 17.19 7.61 8.99
CA GLU A 253 16.70 6.68 9.99
C GLU A 253 15.83 5.59 9.35
N ALA A 254 14.96 5.95 8.41
CA ALA A 254 14.15 5.00 7.65
C ALA A 254 15.04 3.98 6.92
N ALA A 255 16.07 4.47 6.22
CA ALA A 255 17.01 3.62 5.50
C ALA A 255 17.83 2.72 6.45
N ALA A 256 18.17 3.21 7.64
CA ALA A 256 18.90 2.42 8.63
C ALA A 256 18.08 1.21 9.13
N GLU A 257 16.78 1.41 9.39
CA GLU A 257 15.92 0.31 9.83
C GLU A 257 15.74 -0.73 8.72
N LEU A 258 15.48 -0.31 7.47
CA LEU A 258 15.35 -1.25 6.35
C LEU A 258 16.64 -2.02 6.05
N ARG A 259 17.82 -1.40 6.22
CA ARG A 259 19.08 -2.12 6.07
C ARG A 259 19.27 -3.23 7.09
N LYS A 260 18.75 -3.07 8.32
CA LYS A 260 18.73 -4.17 9.31
C LYS A 260 17.86 -5.32 8.82
N LEU A 261 16.69 -5.02 8.27
CA LEU A 261 15.80 -6.03 7.71
C LEU A 261 16.43 -6.76 6.53
N ILE A 262 17.05 -6.04 5.60
CA ILE A 262 17.74 -6.62 4.44
C ILE A 262 18.94 -7.47 4.88
N ALA A 263 19.66 -7.06 5.93
CA ALA A 263 20.77 -7.86 6.46
C ALA A 263 20.32 -9.20 7.03
N ALA A 264 19.11 -9.24 7.62
CA ALA A 264 18.51 -10.48 8.13
C ALA A 264 17.83 -11.30 7.01
N HIS A 265 17.24 -10.63 6.03
CA HIS A 265 16.42 -11.20 4.96
C HIS A 265 16.79 -10.59 3.59
N PRO A 266 17.95 -10.93 3.02
CA PRO A 266 18.43 -10.34 1.76
C PRO A 266 17.57 -10.73 0.53
N GLU A 267 16.74 -11.76 0.66
CA GLU A 267 15.81 -12.23 -0.38
C GLU A 267 14.48 -11.45 -0.38
N LEU A 268 14.24 -10.55 0.57
CA LEU A 268 12.97 -9.85 0.71
C LEU A 268 12.90 -8.67 -0.28
N ALA A 269 12.36 -8.91 -1.47
CA ALA A 269 12.21 -7.90 -2.52
C ALA A 269 11.51 -6.62 -2.04
N ALA A 270 10.47 -6.75 -1.22
CA ALA A 270 9.71 -5.62 -0.67
C ALA A 270 10.58 -4.66 0.16
N ALA A 271 11.55 -5.18 0.93
CA ALA A 271 12.47 -4.34 1.71
C ALA A 271 13.41 -3.54 0.81
N HIS A 272 13.94 -4.15 -0.25
CA HIS A 272 14.74 -3.46 -1.27
C HIS A 272 13.94 -2.38 -2.00
N VAL A 273 12.67 -2.65 -2.35
CA VAL A 273 11.78 -1.64 -2.95
C VAL A 273 11.60 -0.44 -2.03
N GLN A 274 11.27 -0.68 -0.76
CA GLN A 274 11.07 0.40 0.20
C GLN A 274 12.36 1.20 0.43
N LEU A 275 13.51 0.53 0.56
CA LEU A 275 14.80 1.20 0.70
C LEU A 275 15.12 2.05 -0.54
N GLY A 276 14.88 1.51 -1.73
CA GLY A 276 15.06 2.24 -2.99
C GLY A 276 14.21 3.51 -3.05
N ARG A 277 12.91 3.42 -2.70
CA ARG A 277 12.02 4.59 -2.65
C ARG A 277 12.47 5.64 -1.63
N ILE A 278 12.95 5.22 -0.45
CA ILE A 278 13.47 6.13 0.58
C ILE A 278 14.74 6.82 0.09
N LEU A 279 15.67 6.09 -0.51
CA LEU A 279 16.90 6.64 -1.06
C LEU A 279 16.64 7.62 -2.21
N ALA A 280 15.65 7.34 -3.06
CA ALA A 280 15.21 8.27 -4.10
C ALA A 280 14.67 9.58 -3.49
N ALA A 281 13.84 9.48 -2.44
CA ALA A 281 13.31 10.64 -1.72
C ALA A 281 14.39 11.43 -0.97
N ASP A 282 15.46 10.74 -0.52
CA ASP A 282 16.65 11.35 0.11
C ASP A 282 17.62 11.99 -0.90
N GLY A 283 17.29 11.95 -2.21
CA GLY A 283 18.15 12.52 -3.26
C GLY A 283 19.39 11.68 -3.59
N LYS A 284 19.34 10.37 -3.36
CA LYS A 284 20.41 9.39 -3.65
C LYS A 284 19.98 8.44 -4.77
N PRO A 285 19.85 8.93 -6.02
CA PRO A 285 19.25 8.16 -7.10
C PRO A 285 20.09 6.93 -7.51
N ASP A 286 21.41 6.99 -7.44
CA ASP A 286 22.25 5.84 -7.80
C ASP A 286 22.13 4.69 -6.80
N ASP A 287 22.08 4.99 -5.49
CA ASP A 287 21.86 4.01 -4.45
C ASP A 287 20.44 3.42 -4.57
N ALA A 288 19.44 4.27 -4.85
CA ALA A 288 18.06 3.86 -5.06
C ALA A 288 17.92 2.91 -6.25
N ILE A 289 18.60 3.19 -7.36
CA ILE A 289 18.64 2.32 -8.55
C ILE A 289 19.21 0.95 -8.17
N ALA A 290 20.30 0.89 -7.41
CA ALA A 290 20.93 -0.38 -7.03
C ALA A 290 19.98 -1.26 -6.21
N GLU A 291 19.23 -0.67 -5.29
CA GLU A 291 18.24 -1.40 -4.49
C GLU A 291 17.05 -1.86 -5.35
N LEU A 292 16.52 -1.01 -6.23
CA LEU A 292 15.42 -1.40 -7.11
C LEU A 292 15.85 -2.42 -8.19
N GLU A 293 17.07 -2.35 -8.72
CA GLU A 293 17.63 -3.39 -9.60
C GLU A 293 17.74 -4.75 -8.86
N THR A 294 18.06 -4.72 -7.55
CA THR A 294 18.07 -5.92 -6.72
C THR A 294 16.65 -6.46 -6.52
N ALA A 295 15.71 -5.58 -6.20
CA ALA A 295 14.30 -5.96 -6.08
C ALA A 295 13.74 -6.56 -7.37
N ALA A 296 14.07 -5.99 -8.53
CA ALA A 296 13.65 -6.51 -9.83
C ALA A 296 14.23 -7.90 -10.15
N LYS A 297 15.44 -8.21 -9.68
CA LYS A 297 16.03 -9.56 -9.79
C LYS A 297 15.32 -10.57 -8.88
N LEU A 298 14.91 -10.15 -7.69
CA LEU A 298 14.20 -10.99 -6.72
C LEU A 298 12.74 -11.22 -7.12
N ALA A 299 12.09 -10.22 -7.71
CA ALA A 299 10.69 -10.25 -8.14
C ALA A 299 10.53 -9.76 -9.59
N PRO A 300 10.99 -10.52 -10.60
CA PRO A 300 11.05 -10.06 -11.99
C PRO A 300 9.68 -9.86 -12.66
N SER A 301 8.62 -10.42 -12.08
CA SER A 301 7.24 -10.25 -12.56
C SER A 301 6.48 -9.11 -11.89
N ASP A 302 7.09 -8.41 -10.94
CA ASP A 302 6.44 -7.29 -10.25
C ASP A 302 6.52 -6.01 -11.10
N ALA A 303 5.43 -5.70 -11.77
CA ALA A 303 5.30 -4.51 -12.61
C ALA A 303 5.48 -3.20 -11.85
N SER A 304 5.21 -3.18 -10.53
CA SER A 304 5.38 -1.97 -9.71
C SER A 304 6.85 -1.63 -9.53
N VAL A 305 7.70 -2.64 -9.32
CA VAL A 305 9.16 -2.48 -9.20
C VAL A 305 9.76 -1.99 -10.52
N GLN A 306 9.33 -2.57 -11.64
CA GLN A 306 9.78 -2.15 -12.97
C GLN A 306 9.39 -0.70 -13.26
N ARG A 307 8.19 -0.29 -12.87
CA ARG A 307 7.71 1.10 -13.02
C ARG A 307 8.54 2.07 -12.18
N ASP A 308 8.75 1.77 -10.89
CA ASP A 308 9.58 2.57 -10.00
C ASP A 308 11.00 2.73 -10.55
N LEU A 309 11.56 1.65 -11.08
CA LEU A 309 12.91 1.65 -11.68
C LEU A 309 12.97 2.50 -12.95
N ALA A 310 11.96 2.38 -13.83
CA ALA A 310 11.88 3.18 -15.05
C ALA A 310 11.74 4.69 -14.75
N GLU A 311 10.90 5.06 -13.79
CA GLU A 311 10.73 6.45 -13.34
C GLU A 311 12.05 6.99 -12.74
N LEU A 312 12.72 6.18 -11.93
CA LEU A 312 13.98 6.56 -11.33
C LEU A 312 15.10 6.71 -12.37
N TYR A 313 15.19 5.84 -13.38
CA TYR A 313 16.10 6.03 -14.51
C TYR A 313 15.80 7.31 -15.29
N THR A 314 14.51 7.63 -15.46
CA THR A 314 14.09 8.87 -16.13
C THR A 314 14.57 10.10 -15.38
N THR A 315 14.38 10.13 -14.04
CA THR A 315 14.80 11.26 -13.18
C THR A 315 16.31 11.33 -12.99
N ALA A 316 17.00 10.19 -12.98
CA ALA A 316 18.46 10.09 -12.91
C ALA A 316 19.17 10.40 -14.24
N GLY A 317 18.45 10.76 -15.31
CA GLY A 317 19.02 11.09 -16.61
C GLY A 317 19.59 9.88 -17.36
N LYS A 318 19.04 8.69 -17.16
CA LYS A 318 19.38 7.42 -17.82
C LYS A 318 18.25 6.97 -18.76
N PRO A 319 17.87 7.77 -19.78
CA PRO A 319 16.64 7.55 -20.56
C PRO A 319 16.65 6.27 -21.41
N GLU A 320 17.85 5.74 -21.76
CA GLU A 320 17.96 4.47 -22.49
C GLU A 320 17.51 3.29 -21.62
N LYS A 321 17.88 3.31 -20.33
CA LYS A 321 17.46 2.29 -19.38
C LYS A 321 15.95 2.42 -19.09
N ALA A 322 15.46 3.66 -18.89
CA ALA A 322 14.02 3.91 -18.72
C ALA A 322 13.20 3.39 -19.90
N GLU A 323 13.64 3.65 -21.14
CA GLU A 323 12.99 3.16 -22.35
C GLU A 323 12.88 1.63 -22.35
N ALA A 324 13.94 0.92 -21.93
CA ALA A 324 13.94 -0.54 -21.88
C ALA A 324 12.88 -1.08 -20.90
N GLU A 325 12.80 -0.49 -19.71
CA GLU A 325 11.81 -0.89 -18.68
C GLU A 325 10.38 -0.56 -19.12
N TYR A 326 10.12 0.64 -19.66
CA TYR A 326 8.78 0.98 -20.16
C TYR A 326 8.33 0.08 -21.30
N ARG A 327 9.23 -0.33 -22.22
CA ARG A 327 8.93 -1.30 -23.26
C ARG A 327 8.60 -2.68 -22.70
N ALA A 328 9.31 -3.12 -21.69
CA ALA A 328 9.03 -4.38 -21.00
C ALA A 328 7.64 -4.35 -20.35
N LEU A 329 7.29 -3.26 -19.67
CA LEU A 329 5.96 -3.05 -19.10
C LEU A 329 4.85 -3.04 -20.15
N LEU A 330 5.06 -2.35 -21.28
CA LEU A 330 4.09 -2.31 -22.38
C LEU A 330 3.90 -3.67 -23.06
N SER A 331 4.89 -4.57 -23.01
CA SER A 331 4.72 -5.92 -23.53
C SER A 331 3.63 -6.72 -22.82
N SER A 332 3.46 -6.46 -21.52
CA SER A 332 2.41 -7.07 -20.67
C SER A 332 1.14 -6.20 -20.55
N HIS A 333 1.26 -4.89 -20.75
CA HIS A 333 0.17 -3.91 -20.62
C HIS A 333 0.06 -3.01 -21.86
N PRO A 334 -0.23 -3.57 -23.05
CA PRO A 334 -0.14 -2.83 -24.33
C PRO A 334 -1.17 -1.71 -24.51
N ASN A 335 -2.17 -1.63 -23.66
CA ASN A 335 -3.22 -0.62 -23.70
C ASN A 335 -3.12 0.39 -22.54
N ASP A 336 -1.99 0.49 -21.86
CA ASP A 336 -1.75 1.48 -20.80
C ASP A 336 -1.30 2.80 -21.44
N ALA A 337 -2.20 3.79 -21.45
CA ALA A 337 -1.93 5.10 -22.03
C ALA A 337 -0.83 5.89 -21.31
N GLU A 338 -0.69 5.68 -20.01
CA GLU A 338 0.32 6.36 -19.21
C GLU A 338 1.71 5.79 -19.49
N LEU A 339 1.84 4.47 -19.64
CA LEU A 339 3.09 3.85 -20.06
C LEU A 339 3.54 4.28 -21.46
N HIS A 340 2.62 4.41 -22.41
CA HIS A 340 2.93 4.98 -23.72
C HIS A 340 3.44 6.41 -23.61
N HIS A 341 2.80 7.24 -22.77
CA HIS A 341 3.24 8.61 -22.53
C HIS A 341 4.65 8.66 -21.89
N GLU A 342 4.90 7.85 -20.87
CA GLU A 342 6.19 7.77 -20.17
C GLU A 342 7.31 7.25 -21.11
N LEU A 343 7.03 6.24 -21.93
CA LEU A 343 7.95 5.76 -22.95
C LEU A 343 8.29 6.87 -23.97
N GLY A 344 7.26 7.58 -24.45
CA GLY A 344 7.44 8.71 -25.36
C GLY A 344 8.32 9.80 -24.75
N GLN A 345 8.16 10.10 -23.46
CA GLN A 345 9.02 11.07 -22.75
C GLN A 345 10.48 10.59 -22.65
N ALA A 346 10.72 9.29 -22.35
CA ALA A 346 12.06 8.72 -22.35
C ALA A 346 12.73 8.81 -23.72
N GLN A 347 11.97 8.60 -24.78
CA GLN A 347 12.44 8.74 -26.16
C GLN A 347 12.70 10.21 -26.56
N LEU A 348 11.85 11.15 -26.09
CA LEU A 348 12.10 12.59 -26.28
C LEU A 348 13.44 13.03 -25.70
N ARG A 349 13.77 12.57 -24.49
CA ARG A 349 15.06 12.88 -23.83
C ARG A 349 16.25 12.36 -24.65
N GLN A 350 16.05 11.28 -25.41
CA GLN A 350 17.04 10.73 -26.35
C GLN A 350 16.98 11.38 -27.74
N LYS A 351 16.10 12.38 -27.96
CA LYS A 351 15.85 13.03 -29.26
C LYS A 351 15.33 12.05 -30.33
N LYS A 352 14.72 10.94 -29.94
CA LYS A 352 14.03 9.98 -30.82
C LYS A 352 12.63 10.50 -31.13
N PHE A 353 12.53 11.67 -31.78
CA PHE A 353 11.27 12.41 -31.94
C PHE A 353 10.21 11.63 -32.68
N ARG A 354 10.60 10.82 -33.68
CA ARG A 354 9.65 10.01 -34.46
C ARG A 354 9.02 8.90 -33.61
N ASP A 355 9.82 8.21 -32.83
CA ASP A 355 9.35 7.13 -31.96
C ASP A 355 8.46 7.73 -30.84
N ALA A 356 8.91 8.81 -30.22
CA ALA A 356 8.14 9.53 -29.21
C ALA A 356 6.77 10.00 -29.74
N GLN A 357 6.72 10.52 -30.97
CA GLN A 357 5.46 10.92 -31.60
C GLN A 357 4.49 9.74 -31.74
N GLN A 358 4.98 8.55 -32.08
CA GLN A 358 4.14 7.35 -32.20
C GLN A 358 3.57 6.93 -30.84
N GLU A 359 4.40 6.96 -29.81
CA GLU A 359 3.98 6.61 -28.46
C GLU A 359 2.97 7.62 -27.91
N PHE A 360 3.18 8.92 -28.11
CA PHE A 360 2.19 9.93 -27.71
C PHE A 360 0.87 9.83 -28.49
N LEU A 361 0.90 9.48 -29.77
CA LEU A 361 -0.31 9.19 -30.53
C LEU A 361 -1.06 7.98 -29.96
N ALA A 362 -0.36 6.93 -29.53
CA ALA A 362 -0.97 5.79 -28.87
C ALA A 362 -1.58 6.21 -27.52
N ALA A 363 -0.87 6.98 -26.73
CA ALA A 363 -1.34 7.49 -25.43
C ALA A 363 -2.65 8.29 -25.56
N VAL A 364 -2.71 9.28 -26.47
CA VAL A 364 -3.90 10.12 -26.63
C VAL A 364 -5.06 9.38 -27.32
N LYS A 365 -4.79 8.33 -28.07
CA LYS A 365 -5.82 7.45 -28.63
C LYS A 365 -6.48 6.59 -27.54
N LEU A 366 -5.69 6.06 -26.62
CA LEU A 366 -6.17 5.24 -25.49
C LEU A 366 -6.86 6.09 -24.42
N LYS A 367 -6.31 7.28 -24.13
CA LYS A 367 -6.83 8.20 -23.11
C LYS A 367 -6.92 9.63 -23.68
N PRO A 368 -8.04 9.99 -24.33
CA PRO A 368 -8.20 11.29 -25.00
C PRO A 368 -8.23 12.52 -24.09
N ASP A 369 -8.36 12.33 -22.79
CA ASP A 369 -8.32 13.38 -21.78
C ASP A 369 -6.93 13.59 -21.16
N LEU A 370 -5.91 12.87 -21.63
CA LEU A 370 -4.53 13.01 -21.17
C LEU A 370 -3.87 14.27 -21.78
N GLY A 371 -4.24 15.44 -21.25
CA GLY A 371 -3.83 16.74 -21.77
C GLY A 371 -2.30 16.95 -21.85
N ALA A 372 -1.52 16.33 -20.94
CA ALA A 372 -0.06 16.39 -20.97
C ALA A 372 0.51 15.73 -22.23
N ALA A 373 -0.01 14.55 -22.59
CA ALA A 373 0.46 13.82 -23.78
C ALA A 373 0.25 14.61 -25.09
N TYR A 374 -0.80 15.43 -25.17
CA TYR A 374 -0.97 16.32 -26.33
C TYR A 374 0.10 17.43 -26.41
N GLY A 375 0.58 17.92 -25.27
CA GLY A 375 1.68 18.90 -25.24
C GLY A 375 2.98 18.28 -25.76
N ASP A 376 3.31 17.08 -25.28
CA ASP A 376 4.51 16.37 -25.67
C ASP A 376 4.40 15.88 -27.14
N LEU A 377 3.21 15.46 -27.58
CA LEU A 377 2.93 15.16 -28.99
C LEU A 377 3.18 16.36 -29.88
N ALA A 378 2.69 17.54 -29.49
CA ALA A 378 2.89 18.76 -30.27
C ALA A 378 4.37 19.13 -30.40
N PHE A 379 5.14 18.93 -29.33
CA PHE A 379 6.59 19.15 -29.37
C PHE A 379 7.29 18.14 -30.27
N ALA A 380 7.02 16.84 -30.11
CA ALA A 380 7.61 15.80 -30.95
C ALA A 380 7.27 15.97 -32.44
N ALA A 381 6.01 16.31 -32.74
CA ALA A 381 5.57 16.60 -34.09
C ALA A 381 6.26 17.83 -34.68
N SER A 382 6.46 18.89 -33.91
CA SER A 382 7.21 20.09 -34.34
C SER A 382 8.64 19.77 -34.70
N GLU A 383 9.34 18.98 -33.87
CA GLU A 383 10.70 18.52 -34.13
C GLU A 383 10.79 17.63 -35.39
N ASN A 384 9.76 16.83 -35.64
CA ASN A 384 9.60 16.02 -36.85
C ASN A 384 9.14 16.84 -38.09
N LYS A 385 8.91 18.14 -37.92
CA LYS A 385 8.38 19.04 -38.96
C LYS A 385 6.96 18.69 -39.42
N ASP A 386 6.18 17.96 -38.61
CA ASP A 386 4.77 17.71 -38.82
C ASP A 386 3.94 18.82 -38.20
N TYR A 387 4.01 20.01 -38.80
CA TYR A 387 3.37 21.21 -38.28
C TYR A 387 1.84 21.11 -38.24
N ALA A 388 1.25 20.30 -39.15
CA ALA A 388 -0.18 20.07 -39.14
C ALA A 388 -0.62 19.27 -37.91
N LEU A 389 0.14 18.24 -37.50
CA LEU A 389 -0.10 17.49 -36.29
C LEU A 389 0.20 18.33 -35.05
N THR A 390 1.27 19.16 -35.09
CA THR A 390 1.58 20.10 -34.00
C THR A 390 0.36 20.96 -33.64
N LEU A 391 -0.28 21.58 -34.67
CA LEU A 391 -1.46 22.42 -34.44
C LEU A 391 -2.64 21.63 -33.90
N LYS A 392 -2.93 20.45 -34.47
CA LYS A 392 -4.01 19.57 -33.98
C LYS A 392 -3.82 19.16 -32.53
N ALA A 393 -2.60 18.80 -32.16
CA ALA A 393 -2.29 18.44 -30.78
C ALA A 393 -2.43 19.62 -29.81
N LEU A 394 -1.96 20.83 -30.19
CA LEU A 394 -2.14 22.02 -29.39
C LEU A 394 -3.61 22.42 -29.25
N ASP A 395 -4.42 22.24 -30.30
CA ASP A 395 -5.86 22.51 -30.23
C ASP A 395 -6.61 21.51 -29.34
N ALA A 396 -6.18 20.26 -29.30
CA ALA A 396 -6.72 19.28 -28.37
C ALA A 396 -6.31 19.60 -26.92
N ARG A 397 -5.03 19.94 -26.71
CA ARG A 397 -4.51 20.33 -25.40
C ARG A 397 -5.26 21.53 -24.81
N SER A 398 -5.52 22.56 -25.61
CA SER A 398 -6.18 23.80 -25.15
C SER A 398 -7.60 23.60 -24.64
N LYS A 399 -8.27 22.51 -25.03
CA LYS A 399 -9.58 22.11 -24.52
C LYS A 399 -9.52 21.45 -23.15
N LEU A 400 -8.37 20.94 -22.76
CA LEU A 400 -8.16 20.16 -21.55
C LEU A 400 -7.35 20.92 -20.48
N LEU A 401 -6.42 21.76 -20.92
CA LEU A 401 -5.47 22.45 -20.06
C LEU A 401 -5.36 23.94 -20.44
N HIS A 402 -5.11 24.78 -19.45
CA HIS A 402 -4.78 26.18 -19.70
C HIS A 402 -3.57 26.33 -20.61
N GLU A 403 -3.63 27.33 -21.49
CA GLU A 403 -2.50 27.68 -22.36
C GLU A 403 -1.35 28.25 -21.53
N ILE A 404 -0.13 27.88 -21.90
CA ILE A 404 1.11 28.39 -21.30
C ILE A 404 1.96 29.04 -22.41
N PRO A 405 2.87 29.96 -22.08
CA PRO A 405 3.59 30.73 -23.09
C PRO A 405 4.23 29.86 -24.19
N ILE A 406 4.87 28.76 -23.82
CA ILE A 406 5.58 27.91 -24.79
C ILE A 406 4.64 27.23 -25.81
N THR A 407 3.37 27.02 -25.49
CA THR A 407 2.39 26.49 -26.47
C THR A 407 2.07 27.49 -27.56
N TYR A 408 2.02 28.79 -27.22
CA TYR A 408 1.91 29.86 -28.22
C TYR A 408 3.14 29.92 -29.12
N PHE A 409 4.35 29.72 -28.57
CA PHE A 409 5.58 29.67 -29.39
C PHE A 409 5.55 28.52 -30.38
N LEU A 410 5.20 27.28 -29.94
CA LEU A 410 5.06 26.14 -30.83
C LEU A 410 4.00 26.36 -31.92
N ARG A 411 2.86 26.95 -31.54
CA ARG A 411 1.77 27.28 -32.46
C ARG A 411 2.23 28.33 -33.48
N ALA A 412 2.93 29.36 -33.04
CA ALA A 412 3.50 30.40 -33.90
C ALA A 412 4.50 29.81 -34.90
N SER A 413 5.44 28.99 -34.41
CA SER A 413 6.43 28.31 -35.26
C SER A 413 5.76 27.41 -36.31
N ALA A 414 4.74 26.65 -35.91
CA ALA A 414 4.01 25.79 -36.85
C ALA A 414 3.29 26.62 -37.94
N TYR A 415 2.59 27.71 -37.57
CA TYR A 415 1.97 28.59 -38.57
C TYR A 415 2.99 29.31 -39.46
N ASP A 416 4.14 29.69 -38.91
CA ASP A 416 5.22 30.33 -39.69
C ASP A 416 5.77 29.37 -40.76
N HIS A 417 6.01 28.12 -40.43
CA HIS A 417 6.44 27.11 -41.41
C HIS A 417 5.35 26.72 -42.41
N LEU A 418 4.05 26.87 -42.06
CA LEU A 418 2.92 26.70 -42.94
C LEU A 418 2.58 27.98 -43.74
N HIS A 419 3.38 29.03 -43.60
CA HIS A 419 3.21 30.34 -44.27
C HIS A 419 1.92 31.08 -43.89
N ASP A 420 1.27 30.77 -42.78
CA ASP A 420 0.17 31.58 -42.25
C ASP A 420 0.74 32.74 -41.38
N VAL A 421 1.23 33.76 -42.11
CA VAL A 421 1.94 34.90 -41.51
C VAL A 421 1.13 35.58 -40.39
N LYS A 422 -0.19 35.74 -40.61
CA LYS A 422 -1.07 36.46 -39.67
C LYS A 422 -1.18 35.69 -38.35
N LYS A 423 -1.45 34.40 -38.42
CA LYS A 423 -1.56 33.56 -37.21
C LYS A 423 -0.20 33.37 -36.53
N ALA A 424 0.88 33.25 -37.29
CA ALA A 424 2.22 33.17 -36.74
C ALA A 424 2.54 34.44 -35.90
N ALA A 425 2.35 35.63 -36.47
CA ALA A 425 2.62 36.89 -35.76
C ALA A 425 1.76 37.03 -34.50
N THR A 426 0.44 36.74 -34.59
CA THR A 426 -0.44 36.76 -33.42
C THR A 426 0.04 35.86 -32.30
N ASN A 427 0.44 34.63 -32.59
CA ASN A 427 0.89 33.70 -31.55
C ASN A 427 2.29 34.04 -31.00
N TYR A 428 3.18 34.60 -31.82
CA TYR A 428 4.45 35.12 -31.30
C TYR A 428 4.24 36.28 -30.32
N HIS A 429 3.30 37.19 -30.59
CA HIS A 429 2.93 38.24 -29.63
C HIS A 429 2.40 37.70 -28.32
N LEU A 430 1.43 36.74 -28.37
CA LEU A 430 0.88 36.10 -27.19
C LEU A 430 1.98 35.37 -26.37
N PHE A 431 2.93 34.74 -27.07
CA PHE A 431 4.07 34.13 -26.41
C PHE A 431 4.90 35.17 -25.65
N LEU A 432 5.28 36.28 -26.30
CA LEU A 432 6.12 37.31 -25.71
C LEU A 432 5.42 38.04 -24.53
N GLU A 433 4.11 38.21 -24.59
CA GLU A 433 3.32 38.77 -23.47
C GLU A 433 3.39 37.91 -22.22
N GLY A 434 3.39 36.58 -22.38
CA GLY A 434 3.39 35.64 -21.27
C GLY A 434 4.77 35.13 -20.82
N ALA A 435 5.79 35.27 -21.65
CA ALA A 435 7.11 34.63 -21.46
C ALA A 435 7.90 35.20 -20.27
N ASN A 436 7.84 36.53 -20.06
CA ASN A 436 8.44 37.25 -18.92
C ASN A 436 9.91 36.86 -18.64
N GLY A 437 10.73 36.68 -19.68
CA GLY A 437 12.13 36.33 -19.57
C GLY A 437 12.43 34.87 -19.22
N LYS A 438 11.43 34.01 -19.13
CA LYS A 438 11.60 32.59 -18.80
C LYS A 438 12.13 31.74 -19.95
N TYR A 439 12.06 32.25 -21.20
CA TYR A 439 12.41 31.53 -22.42
C TYR A 439 13.33 32.39 -23.33
N PRO A 440 14.54 32.73 -22.88
CA PRO A 440 15.36 33.75 -23.55
C PRO A 440 15.64 33.43 -25.03
N ASP A 441 15.93 32.19 -25.37
CA ASP A 441 16.22 31.77 -26.74
C ASP A 441 14.98 31.87 -27.64
N GLN A 442 13.83 31.40 -27.15
CA GLN A 442 12.57 31.46 -27.89
C GLN A 442 12.04 32.90 -27.99
N GLU A 443 12.25 33.71 -26.96
CA GLU A 443 11.90 35.13 -26.98
C GLU A 443 12.76 35.87 -28.01
N TRP A 444 14.06 35.57 -28.10
CA TRP A 444 14.91 36.11 -29.14
C TRP A 444 14.44 35.67 -30.53
N GLN A 445 14.15 34.39 -30.74
CA GLN A 445 13.64 33.85 -32.00
C GLN A 445 12.30 34.52 -32.39
N ALA A 446 11.34 34.61 -31.49
CA ALA A 446 10.04 35.22 -31.74
C ALA A 446 10.19 36.69 -32.16
N LYS A 447 11.02 37.49 -31.47
CA LYS A 447 11.27 38.88 -31.83
C LYS A 447 11.88 39.01 -33.23
N HIS A 448 12.85 38.16 -33.60
CA HIS A 448 13.46 38.20 -34.94
C HIS A 448 12.50 37.75 -36.05
N ARG A 449 11.66 36.73 -35.76
CA ARG A 449 10.65 36.31 -36.74
C ARG A 449 9.60 37.38 -36.96
N LEU A 450 9.13 38.09 -35.93
CA LEU A 450 8.18 39.17 -36.04
C LEU A 450 8.70 40.29 -36.93
N ILE A 451 9.98 40.64 -36.92
CA ILE A 451 10.58 41.63 -37.82
C ILE A 451 10.38 41.24 -39.29
N ALA A 452 10.50 39.92 -39.58
CA ALA A 452 10.34 39.42 -40.95
C ALA A 452 8.85 39.25 -41.35
N LEU A 453 8.00 38.90 -40.40
CA LEU A 453 6.56 38.69 -40.63
C LEU A 453 5.75 40.02 -40.70
N GLU A 454 6.21 41.06 -39.99
CA GLU A 454 5.58 42.40 -39.90
C GLU A 454 6.59 43.47 -40.30
N PRO A 455 7.06 43.52 -41.54
CA PRO A 455 8.02 44.51 -41.96
C PRO A 455 7.46 45.91 -41.80
N LYS A 456 8.19 46.79 -41.10
CA LYS A 456 7.80 48.22 -41.04
C LYS A 456 7.75 48.75 -42.45
N LYS A 457 6.62 49.31 -42.85
CA LYS A 457 6.44 50.02 -44.13
C LYS A 457 7.32 51.27 -44.13
#